data_3166d4dfca18d4d06ff1932cf1cf68e2
#
_entry.id   3166d4dfca18d4d06ff1932cf1cf68e2
#
_cell.length_a   1.000
_cell.length_b   1.000
_cell.length_c   1.000
_cell.angle_alpha   90.00
_cell.angle_beta   90.00
_cell.angle_gamma   90.00
#
_symmetry.space_group_name_H-M   'P 1'
#
loop_
_entity.id
_entity.type
_entity.pdbx_description
1 polymer ?
#
loop_
_entity_poly.entity_id
_entity_poly.type
_entity_poly.pdbx_seq_one_letter_code
_entity_poly.pdbx_strand_id
1 'polypeptide(L)'
;MRQYELILIVQPDLDEDTTTGVIDRVKNMITDNGGEILKTDLWGPRQLAYEIKDFRQGYYVYMEVQFKPEFGNELKQSLRYIEPIIRYMLTKKDE
;
A
#
# COMPACT_ATOMS: atom_id res chain seq x y z
N MET A 1 5.70 -17.71 7.30
CA MET A 1 5.47 -16.35 6.79
C MET A 1 5.60 -15.34 7.91
N ARG A 2 5.95 -14.11 7.55
CA ARG A 2 6.04 -13.02 8.53
C ARG A 2 4.93 -12.03 8.31
N GLN A 3 4.55 -11.34 9.37
CA GLN A 3 3.53 -10.31 9.31
C GLN A 3 4.18 -8.93 9.11
N TYR A 4 3.52 -8.12 8.33
CA TYR A 4 3.97 -6.76 8.00
C TYR A 4 2.81 -5.79 8.05
N GLU A 5 3.16 -4.53 8.28
CA GLU A 5 2.22 -3.43 8.13
C GLU A 5 2.59 -2.68 6.86
N LEU A 6 1.62 -2.48 6.00
CA LEU A 6 1.82 -1.76 4.74
C LEU A 6 0.92 -0.54 4.74
N ILE A 7 1.53 0.62 4.58
CA ILE A 7 0.80 1.88 4.42
C ILE A 7 1.02 2.37 3.01
N LEU A 8 -0.06 2.59 2.29
CA LEU A 8 -0.02 3.17 0.96
C LEU A 8 -0.56 4.59 1.04
N ILE A 9 0.10 5.50 0.34
CA ILE A 9 -0.43 6.85 0.12
C ILE A 9 -0.71 6.95 -1.37
N VAL A 10 -1.99 7.05 -1.70
CA VAL A 10 -2.48 7.08 -3.08
C VAL A 10 -2.86 8.52 -3.43
N GLN A 11 -2.77 8.87 -4.70
CA GLN A 11 -3.18 10.19 -5.18
C GLN A 11 -4.59 10.53 -4.67
N PRO A 12 -4.79 11.76 -4.17
CA PRO A 12 -6.08 12.10 -3.53
C PRO A 12 -7.19 12.46 -4.50
N ASP A 13 -6.86 12.71 -5.75
CA ASP A 13 -7.79 13.22 -6.77
C ASP A 13 -8.36 12.14 -7.67
N LEU A 14 -8.19 10.88 -7.32
CA LEU A 14 -8.73 9.76 -8.08
C LEU A 14 -10.17 9.48 -7.67
N ASP A 15 -10.96 8.97 -8.62
CA ASP A 15 -12.29 8.51 -8.28
C ASP A 15 -12.23 7.24 -7.42
N GLU A 16 -13.37 6.88 -6.83
CA GLU A 16 -13.44 5.75 -5.91
C GLU A 16 -13.08 4.43 -6.60
N ASP A 17 -13.53 4.23 -7.82
CA ASP A 17 -13.27 2.99 -8.57
C ASP A 17 -11.78 2.82 -8.87
N THR A 18 -11.12 3.91 -9.25
CA THR A 18 -9.69 3.88 -9.54
C THR A 18 -8.89 3.61 -8.28
N THR A 19 -9.25 4.24 -7.17
CA THR A 19 -8.60 4.01 -5.88
C THR A 19 -8.77 2.56 -5.44
N THR A 20 -9.98 2.02 -5.54
CA THR A 20 -10.24 0.62 -5.21
C THR A 20 -9.43 -0.31 -6.10
N GLY A 21 -9.31 0.00 -7.39
CA GLY A 21 -8.52 -0.79 -8.32
C GLY A 21 -7.04 -0.84 -7.95
N VAL A 22 -6.49 0.27 -7.48
CA VAL A 22 -5.10 0.33 -7.01
C VAL A 22 -4.92 -0.57 -5.79
N ILE A 23 -5.83 -0.48 -4.84
CA ILE A 23 -5.78 -1.30 -3.61
C ILE A 23 -5.89 -2.78 -3.96
N ASP A 24 -6.82 -3.14 -4.82
CA ASP A 24 -7.02 -4.53 -5.23
C ASP A 24 -5.80 -5.07 -5.97
N ARG A 25 -5.15 -4.25 -6.78
CA ARG A 25 -3.92 -4.64 -7.48
C ARG A 25 -2.82 -5.00 -6.49
N VAL A 26 -2.66 -4.21 -5.43
CA VAL A 26 -1.66 -4.49 -4.40
C VAL A 26 -2.02 -5.78 -3.66
N LYS A 27 -3.28 -5.94 -3.28
CA LYS A 27 -3.74 -7.16 -2.62
C LYS A 27 -3.47 -8.41 -3.47
N ASN A 28 -3.76 -8.32 -4.76
CA ASN A 28 -3.56 -9.44 -5.67
C ASN A 28 -2.09 -9.81 -5.82
N MET A 29 -1.20 -8.82 -5.84
CA MET A 29 0.23 -9.10 -5.88
C MET A 29 0.66 -9.94 -4.68
N ILE A 30 0.13 -9.64 -3.51
CA ILE A 30 0.47 -10.36 -2.29
C ILE A 30 -0.13 -11.75 -2.32
N THR A 31 -1.41 -11.89 -2.63
CA THR A 31 -2.09 -13.19 -2.62
C THR A 31 -1.60 -14.10 -3.74
N ASP A 32 -1.29 -13.56 -4.91
CA ASP A 32 -0.76 -14.36 -6.03
C ASP A 32 0.62 -14.94 -5.71
N ASN A 33 1.33 -14.37 -4.76
CA ASN A 33 2.63 -14.86 -4.32
C ASN A 33 2.55 -15.65 -3.01
N GLY A 34 1.37 -16.15 -2.68
CA GLY A 34 1.16 -17.03 -1.53
C GLY A 34 0.97 -16.31 -0.21
N GLY A 35 0.85 -14.98 -0.23
CA GLY A 35 0.60 -14.22 0.99
C GLY A 35 -0.87 -14.09 1.32
N GLU A 36 -1.14 -13.42 2.42
CA GLU A 36 -2.50 -13.16 2.90
C GLU A 36 -2.68 -11.71 3.30
N ILE A 37 -3.89 -11.21 3.09
CA ILE A 37 -4.31 -9.91 3.59
C ILE A 37 -5.08 -10.16 4.88
N LEU A 38 -4.54 -9.72 6.01
CA LEU A 38 -5.14 -9.95 7.32
C LEU A 38 -6.13 -8.87 7.70
N LYS A 39 -5.86 -7.64 7.28
CA LYS A 39 -6.70 -6.50 7.61
C LYS A 39 -6.49 -5.40 6.58
N THR A 40 -7.56 -4.67 6.27
CA THR A 40 -7.50 -3.49 5.41
C THR A 40 -8.32 -2.39 6.04
N ASP A 41 -7.68 -1.26 6.32
CA ASP A 41 -8.34 -0.05 6.81
C ASP A 41 -8.13 1.08 5.81
N LEU A 42 -9.21 1.67 5.36
CA LEU A 42 -9.15 2.85 4.51
C LEU A 42 -9.21 4.07 5.41
N TRP A 43 -8.05 4.69 5.63
CA TRP A 43 -7.98 5.87 6.49
C TRP A 43 -8.50 7.12 5.79
N GLY A 44 -8.53 7.11 4.47
CA GLY A 44 -9.06 8.20 3.68
C GLY A 44 -8.07 9.35 3.47
N PRO A 45 -8.59 10.49 2.99
CA PRO A 45 -7.72 11.63 2.68
C PRO A 45 -7.11 12.21 3.95
N ARG A 46 -5.81 12.51 3.90
CA ARG A 46 -5.10 13.17 4.99
C ARG A 46 -4.10 14.15 4.41
N GLN A 47 -3.84 15.22 5.15
CA GLN A 47 -2.83 16.18 4.79
C GLN A 47 -1.45 15.59 5.03
N LEU A 48 -0.55 15.79 4.07
CA LEU A 48 0.83 15.36 4.19
C LEU A 48 1.62 16.38 5.00
N ALA A 49 2.64 15.91 5.75
CA ALA A 49 3.51 16.79 6.53
C ALA A 49 4.32 17.70 5.61
N TYR A 50 4.62 17.23 4.39
CA TYR A 50 5.31 17.99 3.35
C TYR A 50 4.85 17.45 2.00
N GLU A 51 5.04 18.22 0.96
CA GLU A 51 4.63 17.83 -0.39
C GLU A 51 5.40 16.59 -0.86
N ILE A 52 4.68 15.66 -1.48
CA ILE A 52 5.28 14.50 -2.14
C ILE A 52 4.75 14.49 -3.57
N LYS A 53 5.66 14.56 -4.55
CA LYS A 53 5.30 14.61 -5.99
C LYS A 53 4.26 15.68 -6.29
N ASP A 54 4.40 16.84 -5.67
CA ASP A 54 3.51 18.01 -5.81
C ASP A 54 2.12 17.81 -5.19
N PHE A 55 1.90 16.75 -4.43
CA PHE A 55 0.66 16.56 -3.69
C PHE A 55 0.82 17.02 -2.25
N ARG A 56 -0.18 17.72 -1.75
CA ARG A 56 -0.24 18.16 -0.35
C ARG A 56 -1.09 17.25 0.51
N GLN A 57 -1.91 16.42 -0.13
CA GLN A 57 -2.77 15.45 0.53
C GLN A 57 -2.54 14.08 -0.10
N GLY A 58 -2.93 13.05 0.61
CA GLY A 58 -2.91 11.71 0.08
C GLY A 58 -4.05 10.89 0.64
N TYR A 59 -4.44 9.86 -0.07
CA TYR A 59 -5.42 8.90 0.42
C TYR A 59 -4.66 7.76 1.08
N TYR A 60 -4.85 7.61 2.38
CA TYR A 60 -4.11 6.63 3.17
C TYR A 60 -4.85 5.31 3.24
N VAL A 61 -4.12 4.23 3.00
CA VAL A 61 -4.61 2.86 3.14
C VAL A 61 -3.66 2.11 4.05
N TYR A 62 -4.20 1.50 5.09
CA TYR A 62 -3.42 0.69 6.03
C TYR A 62 -3.80 -0.77 5.82
N MET A 63 -2.81 -1.64 5.70
CA MET A 63 -3.03 -3.07 5.59
C MET A 63 -2.11 -3.84 6.52
N GLU A 64 -2.65 -4.88 7.15
CA GLU A 64 -1.84 -5.90 7.80
C GLU A 64 -1.81 -7.10 6.88
N VAL A 65 -0.62 -7.53 6.55
CA VAL A 65 -0.42 -8.59 5.56
C VAL A 65 0.61 -9.59 6.07
N GLN A 66 0.63 -10.77 5.48
CA GLN A 66 1.72 -11.70 5.74
C GLN A 66 2.18 -12.32 4.43
N PHE A 67 3.48 -12.56 4.34
CA PHE A 67 4.10 -13.18 3.18
C PHE A 67 5.50 -13.66 3.55
N LYS A 68 6.10 -14.42 2.66
CA LYS A 68 7.47 -14.89 2.87
C LYS A 68 8.44 -13.73 2.74
N PRO A 69 9.44 -13.61 3.63
CA PRO A 69 10.37 -12.48 3.57
C PRO A 69 11.04 -12.28 2.21
N GLU A 70 11.24 -13.34 1.45
CA GLU A 70 11.85 -13.27 0.11
C GLU A 70 11.02 -12.42 -0.85
N PHE A 71 9.71 -12.33 -0.64
CA PHE A 71 8.83 -11.55 -1.49
C PHE A 71 8.92 -10.03 -1.21
N GLY A 72 9.46 -9.64 -0.07
CA GLY A 72 9.46 -8.24 0.36
C GLY A 72 10.09 -7.28 -0.64
N ASN A 73 11.25 -7.63 -1.19
CA ASN A 73 11.93 -6.78 -2.16
C ASN A 73 11.17 -6.68 -3.48
N GLU A 74 10.61 -7.78 -3.94
CA GLU A 74 9.79 -7.80 -5.15
C GLU A 74 8.56 -6.93 -4.99
N LEU A 75 7.90 -7.02 -3.85
CA LEU A 75 6.74 -6.17 -3.55
C LEU A 75 7.12 -4.69 -3.58
N LYS A 76 8.21 -4.32 -2.92
CA LYS A 76 8.67 -2.93 -2.90
C LYS A 76 8.94 -2.41 -4.31
N GLN A 77 9.59 -3.20 -5.14
CA GLN A 77 9.86 -2.80 -6.52
C GLN A 77 8.57 -2.63 -7.31
N SER A 78 7.64 -3.55 -7.16
CA SER A 78 6.36 -3.49 -7.85
C SER A 78 5.55 -2.26 -7.45
N LEU A 79 5.57 -1.91 -6.16
CA LEU A 79 4.85 -0.72 -5.67
C LEU A 79 5.36 0.57 -6.31
N ARG A 80 6.66 0.65 -6.62
CA ARG A 80 7.25 1.82 -7.26
C ARG A 80 6.71 2.06 -8.67
N TYR A 81 6.24 1.02 -9.34
CA TYR A 81 5.73 1.13 -10.71
C TYR A 81 4.24 1.36 -10.78
N ILE A 82 3.55 1.40 -9.65
CA ILE A 82 2.13 1.74 -9.61
C ILE A 82 2.02 3.24 -9.46
N GLU A 83 1.80 3.92 -10.59
CA GLU A 83 1.87 5.37 -10.68
C GLU A 83 0.98 6.10 -9.65
N PRO A 84 -0.27 5.70 -9.41
CA PRO A 84 -1.10 6.37 -8.41
C PRO A 84 -0.61 6.28 -6.97
N ILE A 85 0.30 5.36 -6.66
CA ILE A 85 0.88 5.26 -5.32
C ILE A 85 2.04 6.27 -5.24
N ILE A 86 1.84 7.33 -4.47
CA ILE A 86 2.85 8.38 -4.36
C ILE A 86 3.91 8.05 -3.30
N ARG A 87 3.56 7.21 -2.34
CA ARG A 87 4.50 6.72 -1.33
C ARG A 87 3.96 5.46 -0.69
N TYR A 88 4.86 4.61 -0.21
CA TYR A 88 4.50 3.44 0.57
C TYR A 88 5.46 3.29 1.75
N MET A 89 4.99 2.62 2.81
CA MET A 89 5.83 2.22 3.93
C MET A 89 5.52 0.76 4.26
N LEU A 90 6.54 -0.07 4.26
CA LEU A 90 6.42 -1.48 4.60
C LEU A 90 7.26 -1.73 5.83
N THR A 91 6.62 -2.10 6.93
CA THR A 91 7.26 -2.31 8.21
C THR A 91 6.96 -3.71 8.70
N LYS A 92 8.01 -4.39 9.17
CA LYS A 92 7.85 -5.71 9.77
C LYS A 92 7.13 -5.55 11.10
N LYS A 93 6.08 -6.34 11.29
CA LYS A 93 5.33 -6.30 12.52
C LYS A 93 6.01 -7.19 13.56
N ASP A 94 6.42 -6.59 14.67
CA ASP A 94 6.99 -7.34 15.78
C ASP A 94 5.88 -7.96 16.63
N GLU A 95 6.15 -9.16 17.08
CA GLU A 95 5.25 -9.85 18.00
C GLU A 95 5.58 -9.53 19.44
#